data_35d3abb88d9470f3c4fb441f0ba9e995
#
_entry.id   35d3abb88d9470f3c4fb441f0ba9e995
#
_cell.length_a   1.000
_cell.length_b   1.000
_cell.length_c   1.000
_cell.angle_alpha   90.00
_cell.angle_beta   90.00
_cell.angle_gamma   90.00
#
_symmetry.space_group_name_H-M   'P 1'
#
loop_
_entity.id
_entity.type
_entity.pdbx_description
1 polymer ?
#
loop_
_entity_poly.entity_id
_entity_poly.type
_entity_poly.pdbx_seq_one_letter_code
_entity_poly.pdbx_strand_id
1 'polypeptide(L)'
;LKEIKSSTTEALRKFYERDGYKLLQSTATFENLKLLASFWNDVSNQNKERFSDKVLRRLFVLNYAPNSMWTYFTSVYFMHYKDEDGSLDDDRFYTFLCKTTAFVWAYALTNPGLNSLRTPIFAEMVNIIKGKDVAFADYKFDIQQFKNIFNNYKFFNGRPLTKSMITWWAYNSDDQELMSLETVIEIEHIYARNRFEKEHSLTSKEIVESLGNKAILEKRINIRASDYRFEDKKKYYNGYETPRGPKAGTKIRE
;
A
#
# COMPACT_ATOMS: atom_id res chain seq x y z
N LEU A 1 6.59 -18.14 14.93
CA LEU A 1 5.14 -18.37 14.78
C LEU A 1 4.69 -19.77 15.24
N LYS A 2 5.50 -20.81 15.11
CA LYS A 2 5.12 -22.16 15.59
C LYS A 2 4.76 -22.18 17.08
N GLU A 3 5.32 -21.27 17.86
CA GLU A 3 5.12 -21.15 19.30
C GLU A 3 4.12 -20.06 19.70
N ILE A 4 3.70 -19.21 18.76
CA ILE A 4 2.73 -18.16 19.01
C ILE A 4 1.33 -18.71 18.76
N LYS A 5 0.54 -18.82 19.81
CA LYS A 5 -0.82 -19.40 19.77
C LYS A 5 -1.93 -18.36 19.58
N SER A 6 -1.59 -17.09 19.57
CA SER A 6 -2.55 -15.98 19.56
C SER A 6 -2.01 -14.79 18.74
N SER A 7 -2.90 -14.03 18.15
CA SER A 7 -2.57 -12.76 17.49
C SER A 7 -2.13 -11.65 18.49
N THR A 8 -2.35 -11.87 19.78
CA THR A 8 -1.87 -10.97 20.83
C THR A 8 -0.38 -11.19 21.05
N THR A 9 0.41 -10.16 20.81
CA THR A 9 1.86 -10.25 21.02
C THR A 9 2.21 -10.12 22.50
N GLU A 10 2.97 -11.08 22.98
CA GLU A 10 3.69 -10.93 24.24
C GLU A 10 4.75 -9.83 24.10
N ALA A 11 5.11 -9.17 25.20
CA ALA A 11 6.23 -8.24 25.17
C ALA A 11 7.50 -8.95 24.66
N LEU A 12 8.19 -8.34 23.70
CA LEU A 12 9.33 -8.93 22.99
C LEU A 12 10.39 -9.50 23.97
N ARG A 13 10.66 -8.75 25.03
CA ARG A 13 11.57 -9.18 26.09
C ARG A 13 11.15 -10.51 26.71
N LYS A 14 9.89 -10.62 27.15
CA LYS A 14 9.35 -11.85 27.78
C LYS A 14 9.37 -13.03 26.81
N PHE A 15 9.14 -12.79 25.53
CA PHE A 15 9.21 -13.83 24.51
C PHE A 15 10.60 -14.46 24.45
N TYR A 16 11.65 -13.65 24.42
CA TYR A 16 13.02 -14.16 24.37
C TYR A 16 13.53 -14.71 25.73
N GLU A 17 13.05 -14.18 26.84
CA GLU A 17 13.41 -14.66 28.20
C GLU A 17 12.97 -16.10 28.45
N ARG A 18 11.86 -16.55 27.87
CA ARG A 18 11.30 -17.89 28.10
C ARG A 18 12.30 -19.03 27.93
N ASP A 19 13.21 -18.89 26.98
CA ASP A 19 14.22 -19.91 26.64
C ASP A 19 15.64 -19.45 26.99
N GLY A 20 15.80 -18.51 27.92
CA GLY A 20 17.11 -17.97 28.29
C GLY A 20 17.84 -17.34 27.10
N TYR A 21 17.11 -16.66 26.22
CA TYR A 21 17.63 -16.00 25.02
C TYR A 21 18.30 -16.92 23.99
N LYS A 22 18.08 -18.24 24.04
CA LYS A 22 18.69 -19.20 23.09
C LYS A 22 18.42 -18.85 21.64
N LEU A 23 17.22 -18.34 21.33
CA LEU A 23 16.88 -17.94 19.96
C LEU A 23 17.79 -16.82 19.45
N LEU A 24 18.14 -15.84 20.31
CA LEU A 24 19.05 -14.75 19.94
C LEU A 24 20.52 -15.17 19.86
N GLN A 25 20.88 -16.31 20.47
CA GLN A 25 22.23 -16.88 20.42
C GLN A 25 22.42 -17.81 19.21
N SER A 26 21.35 -18.11 18.48
CA SER A 26 21.38 -19.04 17.34
C SER A 26 21.95 -18.35 16.10
N THR A 27 22.99 -18.94 15.50
CA THR A 27 23.54 -18.53 14.20
C THR A 27 22.46 -18.51 13.12
N ALA A 28 21.57 -19.51 13.11
CA ALA A 28 20.46 -19.58 12.16
C ALA A 28 19.50 -18.38 12.29
N THR A 29 19.24 -17.91 13.50
CA THR A 29 18.44 -16.69 13.71
C THR A 29 19.13 -15.48 13.11
N PHE A 30 20.45 -15.35 13.31
CA PHE A 30 21.22 -14.23 12.77
C PHE A 30 21.22 -14.24 11.24
N GLU A 31 21.44 -15.40 10.61
CA GLU A 31 21.39 -15.52 9.14
C GLU A 31 19.99 -15.23 8.59
N ASN A 32 18.93 -15.68 9.26
CA ASN A 32 17.56 -15.35 8.90
C ASN A 32 17.27 -13.83 8.99
N LEU A 33 17.80 -13.15 10.00
CA LEU A 33 17.69 -11.69 10.13
C LEU A 33 18.42 -10.96 9.00
N LYS A 34 19.61 -11.42 8.61
CA LYS A 34 20.35 -10.85 7.47
C LYS A 34 19.57 -11.02 6.16
N LEU A 35 19.05 -12.21 5.89
CA LEU A 35 18.25 -12.48 4.69
C LEU A 35 17.00 -11.59 4.64
N LEU A 36 16.30 -11.46 5.76
CA LEU A 36 15.13 -10.61 5.85
C LEU A 36 15.48 -9.12 5.68
N ALA A 37 16.60 -8.68 6.25
CA ALA A 37 17.09 -7.32 6.07
C ALA A 37 17.48 -7.05 4.60
N SER A 38 18.15 -8.00 3.94
CA SER A 38 18.47 -7.91 2.51
C SER A 38 17.21 -7.81 1.66
N PHE A 39 16.21 -8.67 1.92
CA PHE A 39 14.92 -8.63 1.21
C PHE A 39 14.26 -7.25 1.32
N TRP A 40 14.16 -6.68 2.52
CA TRP A 40 13.55 -5.36 2.70
C TRP A 40 14.40 -4.22 2.13
N ASN A 41 15.72 -4.38 2.08
CA ASN A 41 16.60 -3.45 1.38
C ASN A 41 16.33 -3.49 -0.13
N ASP A 42 16.18 -4.67 -0.74
CA ASP A 42 15.82 -4.82 -2.15
C ASP A 42 14.45 -4.21 -2.46
N VAL A 43 13.46 -4.42 -1.58
CA VAL A 43 12.13 -3.78 -1.69
C VAL A 43 12.23 -2.25 -1.62
N SER A 44 12.99 -1.73 -0.65
CA SER A 44 13.14 -0.28 -0.43
C SER A 44 13.87 0.42 -1.58
N ASN A 45 14.85 -0.26 -2.16
CA ASN A 45 15.61 0.23 -3.32
C ASN A 45 14.92 -0.09 -4.67
N GLN A 46 13.76 -0.72 -4.64
CA GLN A 46 13.02 -1.15 -5.84
C GLN A 46 13.91 -1.93 -6.82
N ASN A 47 14.64 -2.93 -6.30
CA ASN A 47 15.64 -3.67 -7.02
C ASN A 47 15.03 -4.52 -8.16
N LYS A 48 15.21 -4.07 -9.41
CA LYS A 48 14.67 -4.72 -10.63
C LYS A 48 15.37 -6.02 -11.00
N GLU A 49 16.55 -6.29 -10.45
CA GLU A 49 17.22 -7.58 -10.64
C GLU A 49 16.60 -8.68 -9.78
N ARG A 50 15.88 -8.29 -8.70
CA ARG A 50 15.25 -9.22 -7.76
C ARG A 50 13.76 -9.36 -7.97
N PHE A 51 13.08 -8.32 -8.47
CA PHE A 51 11.63 -8.28 -8.62
C PHE A 51 11.24 -7.74 -9.98
N SER A 52 10.22 -8.32 -10.59
CA SER A 52 9.61 -7.77 -11.79
C SER A 52 8.91 -6.44 -11.53
N ASP A 53 8.67 -5.67 -12.59
CA ASP A 53 7.94 -4.40 -12.50
C ASP A 53 6.53 -4.58 -11.90
N LYS A 54 5.82 -5.67 -12.18
CA LYS A 54 4.49 -5.94 -11.61
C LYS A 54 4.54 -6.16 -10.10
N VAL A 55 5.56 -6.86 -9.58
CA VAL A 55 5.80 -7.06 -8.15
C VAL A 55 6.14 -5.73 -7.48
N LEU A 56 7.07 -4.97 -8.05
CA LEU A 56 7.48 -3.67 -7.51
C LEU A 56 6.31 -2.67 -7.46
N ARG A 57 5.45 -2.66 -8.47
CA ARG A 57 4.23 -1.83 -8.46
C ARG A 57 3.29 -2.21 -7.32
N ARG A 58 3.09 -3.51 -7.04
CA ARG A 58 2.23 -3.95 -5.91
C ARG A 58 2.85 -3.59 -4.57
N LEU A 59 4.15 -3.75 -4.41
CA LEU A 59 4.88 -3.31 -3.22
C LEU A 59 4.77 -1.79 -3.04
N PHE A 60 4.90 -1.01 -4.12
CA PHE A 60 4.70 0.44 -4.10
C PHE A 60 3.29 0.82 -3.60
N VAL A 61 2.25 0.17 -4.13
CA VAL A 61 0.87 0.40 -3.68
C VAL A 61 0.70 0.05 -2.20
N LEU A 62 1.24 -1.09 -1.75
CA LEU A 62 1.17 -1.53 -0.36
C LEU A 62 1.91 -0.60 0.60
N ASN A 63 2.93 0.14 0.14
CA ASN A 63 3.59 1.16 0.95
C ASN A 63 2.64 2.28 1.42
N TYR A 64 1.53 2.47 0.72
CA TYR A 64 0.44 3.39 1.11
C TYR A 64 -0.74 2.70 1.78
N ALA A 65 -0.62 1.43 2.16
CA ALA A 65 -1.69 0.70 2.85
C ALA A 65 -2.09 1.38 4.16
N PRO A 66 -3.34 1.20 4.62
CA PRO A 66 -3.86 1.85 5.83
C PRO A 66 -3.08 1.55 7.10
N ASN A 67 -2.35 0.45 7.13
CA ASN A 67 -1.45 0.08 8.22
C ASN A 67 -0.30 -0.82 7.72
N SER A 68 0.69 -1.04 8.56
CA SER A 68 1.91 -1.79 8.24
C SER A 68 1.83 -3.30 8.45
N MET A 69 0.66 -3.88 8.73
CA MET A 69 0.54 -5.34 8.96
C MET A 69 0.97 -6.18 7.75
N TRP A 70 0.82 -5.63 6.54
CA TRP A 70 1.28 -6.28 5.33
C TRP A 70 2.80 -6.57 5.32
N THR A 71 3.62 -5.73 5.98
CA THR A 71 5.07 -5.94 6.04
C THR A 71 5.43 -7.19 6.84
N TYR A 72 4.76 -7.41 7.98
CA TYR A 72 4.93 -8.64 8.76
C TYR A 72 4.45 -9.86 7.99
N PHE A 73 3.31 -9.73 7.31
CA PHE A 73 2.74 -10.79 6.49
C PHE A 73 3.67 -11.19 5.34
N THR A 74 4.18 -10.18 4.62
CA THR A 74 5.15 -10.39 3.55
C THR A 74 6.47 -10.98 4.05
N SER A 75 6.92 -10.57 5.25
CA SER A 75 8.11 -11.17 5.88
C SER A 75 7.93 -12.66 6.16
N VAL A 76 6.75 -13.06 6.64
CA VAL A 76 6.45 -14.50 6.86
C VAL A 76 6.38 -15.24 5.54
N TYR A 77 5.77 -14.66 4.51
CA TYR A 77 5.72 -15.24 3.18
C TYR A 77 7.13 -15.46 2.62
N PHE A 78 7.96 -14.43 2.63
CA PHE A 78 9.35 -14.48 2.18
C PHE A 78 10.12 -15.59 2.91
N MET A 79 10.12 -15.60 4.24
CA MET A 79 10.89 -16.56 5.03
C MET A 79 10.45 -18.02 4.82
N HIS A 80 9.22 -18.24 4.36
CA HIS A 80 8.69 -19.58 4.11
C HIS A 80 8.92 -20.06 2.67
N TYR A 81 8.80 -19.17 1.69
CA TYR A 81 8.80 -19.53 0.27
C TYR A 81 10.07 -19.13 -0.49
N LYS A 82 11.02 -18.44 0.17
CA LYS A 82 12.29 -18.12 -0.45
C LYS A 82 13.08 -19.39 -0.77
N ASP A 83 13.78 -19.38 -1.88
CA ASP A 83 14.78 -20.38 -2.25
C ASP A 83 16.06 -20.24 -1.42
N GLU A 84 17.05 -21.09 -1.68
CA GLU A 84 18.33 -21.09 -0.96
C GLU A 84 19.11 -19.80 -1.16
N ASP A 85 19.02 -19.18 -2.35
CA ASP A 85 19.64 -17.90 -2.70
C ASP A 85 18.82 -16.68 -2.22
N GLY A 86 17.69 -16.90 -1.55
CA GLY A 86 16.78 -15.86 -1.07
C GLY A 86 15.85 -15.30 -2.16
N SER A 87 15.76 -15.93 -3.36
CA SER A 87 14.79 -15.53 -4.38
C SER A 87 13.38 -16.02 -4.07
N LEU A 88 12.39 -15.43 -4.74
CA LEU A 88 10.99 -15.84 -4.71
C LEU A 88 10.51 -16.12 -6.13
N ASP A 89 9.61 -17.08 -6.29
CA ASP A 89 8.83 -17.19 -7.51
C ASP A 89 7.99 -15.93 -7.72
N ASP A 90 8.27 -15.20 -8.80
CA ASP A 90 7.71 -13.88 -9.06
C ASP A 90 6.19 -13.90 -9.24
N ASP A 91 5.66 -14.90 -9.96
CA ASP A 91 4.21 -15.03 -10.23
C ASP A 91 3.42 -15.37 -8.96
N ARG A 92 3.95 -16.28 -8.15
CA ARG A 92 3.34 -16.63 -6.86
C ARG A 92 3.41 -15.46 -5.89
N PHE A 93 4.53 -14.74 -5.86
CA PHE A 93 4.68 -13.58 -5.00
C PHE A 93 3.76 -12.43 -5.44
N TYR A 94 3.66 -12.16 -6.74
CA TYR A 94 2.70 -11.19 -7.27
C TYR A 94 1.26 -11.53 -6.88
N THR A 95 0.87 -12.80 -7.04
CA THR A 95 -0.47 -13.28 -6.66
C THR A 95 -0.74 -13.08 -5.16
N PHE A 96 0.24 -13.39 -4.31
CA PHE A 96 0.17 -13.14 -2.88
C PHE A 96 -0.03 -11.66 -2.56
N LEU A 97 0.75 -10.77 -3.20
CA LEU A 97 0.64 -9.31 -3.01
C LEU A 97 -0.72 -8.77 -3.47
N CYS A 98 -1.27 -9.28 -4.57
CA CYS A 98 -2.59 -8.91 -5.05
C CYS A 98 -3.69 -9.29 -4.06
N LYS A 99 -3.67 -10.54 -3.56
CA LYS A 99 -4.62 -11.01 -2.53
C LYS A 99 -4.50 -10.19 -1.25
N THR A 100 -3.27 -9.90 -0.82
CA THR A 100 -2.99 -9.08 0.36
C THR A 100 -3.56 -7.67 0.19
N THR A 101 -3.31 -7.03 -0.95
CA THR A 101 -3.82 -5.69 -1.26
C THR A 101 -5.34 -5.66 -1.19
N ALA A 102 -6.00 -6.56 -1.91
CA ALA A 102 -7.46 -6.63 -1.95
C ALA A 102 -8.07 -6.84 -0.56
N PHE A 103 -7.50 -7.78 0.21
CA PHE A 103 -7.98 -8.07 1.56
C PHE A 103 -7.78 -6.89 2.51
N VAL A 104 -6.59 -6.28 2.54
CA VAL A 104 -6.28 -5.16 3.44
C VAL A 104 -7.25 -4.00 3.22
N TRP A 105 -7.58 -3.68 1.97
CA TRP A 105 -8.50 -2.59 1.67
C TRP A 105 -9.95 -2.92 2.00
N ALA A 106 -10.42 -4.08 1.58
CA ALA A 106 -11.77 -4.51 1.87
C ALA A 106 -12.01 -4.58 3.39
N TYR A 107 -11.05 -5.12 4.10
CA TYR A 107 -11.14 -5.26 5.55
C TYR A 107 -11.03 -3.90 6.27
N ALA A 108 -10.12 -3.02 5.84
CA ALA A 108 -9.97 -1.69 6.44
C ALA A 108 -11.24 -0.82 6.25
N LEU A 109 -11.97 -1.02 5.16
CA LEU A 109 -13.23 -0.32 4.91
C LEU A 109 -14.36 -0.84 5.81
N THR A 110 -14.47 -2.16 5.97
CA THR A 110 -15.57 -2.81 6.68
C THR A 110 -15.33 -2.96 8.19
N ASN A 111 -14.07 -2.98 8.61
CA ASN A 111 -13.65 -3.17 10.00
C ASN A 111 -12.65 -2.07 10.42
N PRO A 112 -13.10 -0.83 10.58
CA PRO A 112 -12.21 0.27 10.92
C PRO A 112 -11.57 0.06 12.29
N GLY A 113 -10.25 0.21 12.36
CA GLY A 113 -9.47 0.10 13.59
C GLY A 113 -8.01 -0.23 13.33
N LEU A 114 -7.10 0.42 14.07
CA LEU A 114 -5.66 0.28 13.87
C LEU A 114 -5.16 -1.17 13.96
N ASN A 115 -5.79 -1.96 14.80
CA ASN A 115 -5.38 -3.35 15.07
C ASN A 115 -6.32 -4.40 14.47
N SER A 116 -7.35 -4.00 13.74
CA SER A 116 -8.38 -4.91 13.23
C SER A 116 -7.80 -5.98 12.30
N LEU A 117 -6.81 -5.64 11.49
CA LEU A 117 -6.13 -6.57 10.57
C LEU A 117 -5.25 -7.62 11.25
N ARG A 118 -4.92 -7.45 12.54
CA ARG A 118 -3.99 -8.37 13.23
C ARG A 118 -4.48 -9.82 13.21
N THR A 119 -5.71 -10.04 13.60
CA THR A 119 -6.27 -11.40 13.74
C THR A 119 -6.37 -12.14 12.41
N PRO A 120 -7.00 -11.60 11.35
CA PRO A 120 -7.10 -12.30 10.08
C PRO A 120 -5.74 -12.51 9.41
N ILE A 121 -4.84 -11.54 9.47
CA ILE A 121 -3.49 -11.70 8.90
C ILE A 121 -2.68 -12.73 9.69
N PHE A 122 -2.79 -12.77 11.02
CA PHE A 122 -2.11 -13.79 11.81
C PHE A 122 -2.59 -15.20 11.45
N ALA A 123 -3.89 -15.40 11.24
CA ALA A 123 -4.42 -16.69 10.80
C ALA A 123 -3.80 -17.14 9.47
N GLU A 124 -3.68 -16.23 8.50
CA GLU A 124 -3.03 -16.52 7.22
C GLU A 124 -1.51 -16.73 7.35
N MET A 125 -0.82 -16.05 8.26
CA MET A 125 0.59 -16.34 8.57
C MET A 125 0.78 -17.77 9.06
N VAL A 126 -0.15 -18.27 9.90
CA VAL A 126 -0.15 -19.66 10.37
C VAL A 126 -0.43 -20.62 9.21
N ASN A 127 -1.33 -20.26 8.28
CA ASN A 127 -1.60 -21.05 7.09
C ASN A 127 -0.35 -21.18 6.20
N ILE A 128 0.37 -20.08 5.94
CA ILE A 128 1.64 -20.08 5.19
C ILE A 128 2.62 -21.10 5.82
N ILE A 129 2.84 -21.03 7.14
CA ILE A 129 3.79 -21.92 7.83
C ILE A 129 3.37 -23.39 7.75
N LYS A 130 2.07 -23.68 7.60
CA LYS A 130 1.54 -25.01 7.37
C LYS A 130 1.56 -25.44 5.90
N GLY A 131 2.16 -24.63 5.01
CA GLY A 131 2.21 -24.89 3.57
C GLY A 131 0.88 -24.73 2.84
N LYS A 132 -0.06 -23.98 3.43
CA LYS A 132 -1.36 -23.70 2.80
C LYS A 132 -1.30 -22.39 2.01
N ASP A 133 -2.08 -22.33 0.94
CA ASP A 133 -2.24 -21.10 0.17
C ASP A 133 -2.96 -20.02 0.98
N VAL A 134 -2.57 -18.76 0.74
CA VAL A 134 -3.26 -17.60 1.27
C VAL A 134 -4.61 -17.43 0.57
N ALA A 135 -5.68 -17.52 1.32
CA ALA A 135 -7.03 -17.46 0.78
C ALA A 135 -8.00 -16.57 1.58
N PHE A 136 -7.63 -16.18 2.81
CA PHE A 136 -8.52 -15.48 3.74
C PHE A 136 -9.89 -16.17 3.90
N ALA A 137 -9.88 -17.51 3.87
CA ALA A 137 -11.07 -18.35 3.80
C ALA A 137 -12.00 -18.19 5.02
N ASP A 138 -11.43 -17.85 6.18
CA ASP A 138 -12.19 -17.61 7.41
C ASP A 138 -12.95 -16.28 7.39
N TYR A 139 -12.65 -15.40 6.44
CA TYR A 139 -13.30 -14.11 6.28
C TYR A 139 -14.40 -14.17 5.22
N LYS A 140 -15.66 -14.20 5.67
CA LYS A 140 -16.80 -14.14 4.77
C LYS A 140 -17.07 -12.69 4.37
N PHE A 141 -16.86 -12.40 3.10
CA PHE A 141 -17.04 -11.08 2.54
C PHE A 141 -18.49 -10.91 2.04
N ASP A 142 -19.24 -10.03 2.67
CA ASP A 142 -20.56 -9.64 2.18
C ASP A 142 -20.41 -8.50 1.16
N ILE A 143 -20.59 -8.83 -0.11
CA ILE A 143 -20.44 -7.88 -1.22
C ILE A 143 -21.46 -6.75 -1.12
N GLN A 144 -22.70 -7.03 -0.69
CA GLN A 144 -23.75 -6.01 -0.63
C GLN A 144 -23.48 -5.03 0.51
N GLN A 145 -23.08 -5.54 1.66
CA GLN A 145 -22.65 -4.72 2.78
C GLN A 145 -21.43 -3.86 2.41
N PHE A 146 -20.45 -4.46 1.72
CA PHE A 146 -19.26 -3.74 1.25
C PHE A 146 -19.65 -2.58 0.31
N LYS A 147 -20.48 -2.82 -0.70
CA LYS A 147 -20.95 -1.78 -1.63
C LYS A 147 -21.64 -0.63 -0.89
N ASN A 148 -22.48 -0.96 0.09
CA ASN A 148 -23.17 0.06 0.88
C ASN A 148 -22.18 0.90 1.69
N ILE A 149 -21.22 0.26 2.37
CA ILE A 149 -20.19 0.97 3.15
C ILE A 149 -19.32 1.81 2.22
N PHE A 150 -18.87 1.26 1.09
CA PHE A 150 -18.02 1.96 0.13
C PHE A 150 -18.71 3.21 -0.43
N ASN A 151 -19.98 3.12 -0.83
CA ASN A 151 -20.74 4.24 -1.40
C ASN A 151 -20.98 5.37 -0.39
N ASN A 152 -21.02 5.04 0.90
CA ASN A 152 -21.23 6.01 1.98
C ASN A 152 -19.90 6.47 2.63
N TYR A 153 -18.76 5.90 2.22
CA TYR A 153 -17.48 6.23 2.83
C TYR A 153 -17.02 7.63 2.43
N LYS A 154 -16.57 8.40 3.42
CA LYS A 154 -16.02 9.75 3.22
C LYS A 154 -14.53 9.67 2.93
N PHE A 155 -14.17 9.84 1.67
CA PHE A 155 -12.78 9.73 1.19
C PHE A 155 -11.98 11.04 1.42
N PHE A 156 -11.88 11.49 2.66
CA PHE A 156 -11.06 12.67 2.97
C PHE A 156 -9.56 12.40 2.75
N ASN A 157 -8.81 13.42 2.31
CA ASN A 157 -7.37 13.31 2.02
C ASN A 157 -6.54 12.84 3.22
N GLY A 158 -6.94 13.16 4.45
CA GLY A 158 -6.26 12.72 5.67
C GLY A 158 -6.47 11.24 6.03
N ARG A 159 -7.32 10.52 5.30
CA ARG A 159 -7.54 9.09 5.56
C ARG A 159 -6.54 8.24 4.77
N PRO A 160 -5.77 7.36 5.43
CA PRO A 160 -4.78 6.50 4.74
C PRO A 160 -5.40 5.68 3.61
N LEU A 161 -6.62 5.18 3.80
CA LEU A 161 -7.34 4.40 2.80
C LEU A 161 -7.60 5.19 1.50
N THR A 162 -7.87 6.49 1.58
CA THR A 162 -8.09 7.34 0.40
C THR A 162 -6.85 7.36 -0.49
N LYS A 163 -5.69 7.67 0.08
CA LYS A 163 -4.42 7.70 -0.67
C LYS A 163 -4.08 6.33 -1.23
N SER A 164 -4.26 5.28 -0.44
CA SER A 164 -4.00 3.90 -0.84
C SER A 164 -4.83 3.49 -2.06
N MET A 165 -6.13 3.78 -2.07
CA MET A 165 -7.02 3.43 -3.19
C MET A 165 -6.70 4.20 -4.47
N ILE A 166 -6.41 5.50 -4.37
CA ILE A 166 -6.05 6.30 -5.55
C ILE A 166 -4.69 5.84 -6.10
N THR A 167 -3.72 5.55 -5.22
CA THR A 167 -2.43 4.98 -5.65
C THR A 167 -2.62 3.65 -6.37
N TRP A 168 -3.48 2.78 -5.84
CA TRP A 168 -3.79 1.53 -6.53
C TRP A 168 -4.43 1.76 -7.89
N TRP A 169 -5.35 2.70 -7.99
CA TRP A 169 -6.00 3.05 -9.25
C TRP A 169 -4.98 3.47 -10.30
N ALA A 170 -4.10 4.42 -9.98
CA ALA A 170 -3.03 4.87 -10.86
C ALA A 170 -2.11 3.71 -11.30
N TYR A 171 -1.72 2.85 -10.36
CA TYR A 171 -0.81 1.73 -10.62
C TYR A 171 -1.51 0.46 -11.15
N ASN A 172 -2.79 0.53 -11.46
CA ASN A 172 -3.49 -0.54 -12.16
C ASN A 172 -3.34 -0.44 -13.70
N SER A 173 -2.88 0.70 -14.21
CA SER A 173 -2.51 0.85 -15.62
C SER A 173 -1.14 0.24 -15.89
N ASP A 174 -1.01 -0.52 -16.98
CA ASP A 174 0.26 -1.10 -17.41
C ASP A 174 1.26 -0.02 -17.85
N ASP A 175 0.76 1.14 -18.31
CA ASP A 175 1.58 2.28 -18.75
C ASP A 175 2.14 3.12 -17.58
N GLN A 176 1.70 2.86 -16.35
CA GLN A 176 2.20 3.59 -15.20
C GLN A 176 3.64 3.17 -14.89
N GLU A 177 4.57 4.10 -15.06
CA GLU A 177 5.97 3.90 -14.66
C GLU A 177 6.10 3.79 -13.13
N LEU A 178 7.01 2.92 -12.69
CA LEU A 178 7.34 2.82 -11.28
C LEU A 178 8.06 4.08 -10.82
N MET A 179 7.47 4.79 -9.87
CA MET A 179 8.09 5.96 -9.24
C MET A 179 9.00 5.53 -8.09
N SER A 180 10.05 6.32 -7.83
CA SER A 180 10.86 6.15 -6.63
C SER A 180 10.03 6.31 -5.36
N LEU A 181 10.25 5.46 -4.36
CA LEU A 181 9.64 5.57 -3.03
C LEU A 181 10.01 6.87 -2.30
N GLU A 182 11.09 7.54 -2.70
CA GLU A 182 11.49 8.86 -2.19
C GLU A 182 10.61 10.00 -2.72
N THR A 183 9.86 9.74 -3.82
CA THR A 183 8.99 10.74 -4.39
C THR A 183 7.80 11.01 -3.48
N VAL A 184 7.72 12.23 -2.97
CA VAL A 184 6.56 12.64 -2.17
C VAL A 184 5.38 12.85 -3.09
N ILE A 185 4.38 11.97 -2.98
CA ILE A 185 3.09 12.09 -3.67
C ILE A 185 2.03 12.61 -2.71
N GLU A 186 1.12 13.42 -3.23
CA GLU A 186 0.00 14.02 -2.52
C GLU A 186 -1.31 13.75 -3.27
N ILE A 187 -2.43 13.89 -2.56
CA ILE A 187 -3.76 13.78 -3.16
C ILE A 187 -4.15 15.15 -3.71
N GLU A 188 -4.34 15.22 -5.01
CA GLU A 188 -4.89 16.35 -5.74
C GLU A 188 -6.42 16.30 -5.75
N HIS A 189 -7.07 17.45 -5.62
CA HIS A 189 -8.47 17.62 -5.99
C HIS A 189 -8.54 18.19 -7.41
N ILE A 190 -9.03 17.39 -8.36
CA ILE A 190 -9.18 17.81 -9.77
C ILE A 190 -10.00 19.09 -9.85
N TYR A 191 -11.19 19.08 -9.22
CA TYR A 191 -11.94 20.30 -8.91
C TYR A 191 -11.64 20.73 -7.48
N ALA A 192 -10.97 21.86 -7.32
CA ALA A 192 -10.40 22.31 -6.06
C ALA A 192 -11.50 22.72 -5.03
N ARG A 193 -11.28 22.40 -3.75
CA ARG A 193 -12.18 22.83 -2.66
C ARG A 193 -12.42 24.32 -2.63
N ASN A 194 -11.38 25.14 -2.77
CA ASN A 194 -11.47 26.60 -2.83
C ASN A 194 -12.39 27.10 -3.96
N ARG A 195 -12.41 26.37 -5.09
CA ARG A 195 -13.32 26.69 -6.21
C ARG A 195 -14.76 26.42 -5.83
N PHE A 196 -15.01 25.27 -5.20
CA PHE A 196 -16.35 24.93 -4.71
C PHE A 196 -16.88 26.01 -3.76
N GLU A 197 -16.05 26.46 -2.81
CA GLU A 197 -16.45 27.49 -1.82
C GLU A 197 -16.72 28.86 -2.44
N LYS A 198 -16.05 29.19 -3.56
CA LYS A 198 -16.22 30.48 -4.25
C LYS A 198 -17.27 30.46 -5.36
N GLU A 199 -17.34 29.36 -6.11
CA GLU A 199 -18.13 29.29 -7.34
C GLU A 199 -19.47 28.58 -7.15
N HIS A 200 -19.60 27.72 -6.14
CA HIS A 200 -20.79 26.90 -5.84
C HIS A 200 -21.36 26.15 -7.06
N SER A 201 -20.45 25.75 -7.98
CA SER A 201 -20.82 25.15 -9.27
C SER A 201 -21.16 23.66 -9.19
N LEU A 202 -20.90 23.02 -8.06
CA LEU A 202 -21.29 21.62 -7.78
C LEU A 202 -22.45 21.58 -6.79
N THR A 203 -23.25 20.53 -6.89
CA THR A 203 -24.47 20.39 -6.11
C THR A 203 -24.22 20.09 -4.62
N SER A 204 -23.08 19.49 -4.30
CA SER A 204 -22.74 19.19 -2.92
C SER A 204 -21.24 19.07 -2.64
N LYS A 205 -20.86 19.25 -1.39
CA LYS A 205 -19.49 19.06 -0.90
C LYS A 205 -19.03 17.61 -0.98
N GLU A 206 -19.93 16.66 -0.92
CA GLU A 206 -19.65 15.24 -1.02
C GLU A 206 -19.05 14.89 -2.39
N ILE A 207 -19.48 15.57 -3.46
CA ILE A 207 -18.94 15.39 -4.80
C ILE A 207 -17.47 15.85 -4.85
N VAL A 208 -17.12 16.97 -4.19
CA VAL A 208 -15.73 17.44 -4.11
C VAL A 208 -14.84 16.43 -3.42
N GLU A 209 -15.36 15.72 -2.41
CA GLU A 209 -14.63 14.71 -1.63
C GLU A 209 -14.73 13.29 -2.20
N SER A 210 -15.41 13.09 -3.33
CA SER A 210 -15.50 11.77 -3.98
C SER A 210 -14.13 11.31 -4.51
N LEU A 211 -13.94 9.99 -4.65
CA LEU A 211 -12.73 9.43 -5.27
C LEU A 211 -12.56 9.90 -6.72
N GLY A 212 -13.67 10.04 -7.46
CA GLY A 212 -13.64 10.50 -8.85
C GLY A 212 -13.18 11.95 -9.04
N ASN A 213 -13.08 12.73 -7.96
CA ASN A 213 -12.49 14.08 -7.98
C ASN A 213 -11.05 14.11 -7.43
N LYS A 214 -10.39 12.97 -7.32
CA LYS A 214 -9.05 12.87 -6.72
C LYS A 214 -8.10 12.10 -7.60
N ALA A 215 -6.87 12.58 -7.64
CA ALA A 215 -5.73 11.95 -8.28
C ALA A 215 -4.53 11.97 -7.32
N ILE A 216 -3.52 11.15 -7.57
CA ILE A 216 -2.23 11.33 -6.93
C ILE A 216 -1.32 12.14 -7.85
N LEU A 217 -0.58 13.09 -7.29
CA LEU A 217 0.45 13.84 -8.00
C LEU A 217 1.71 13.94 -7.16
N GLU A 218 2.84 14.13 -7.84
CA GLU A 218 4.06 14.56 -7.16
C GLU A 218 3.79 15.91 -6.48
N LYS A 219 4.22 16.05 -5.23
CA LYS A 219 4.01 17.27 -4.42
C LYS A 219 4.33 18.57 -5.17
N ARG A 220 5.41 18.59 -5.95
CA ARG A 220 5.81 19.79 -6.71
C ARG A 220 4.81 20.18 -7.78
N ILE A 221 4.17 19.20 -8.40
CA ILE A 221 3.14 19.42 -9.44
C ILE A 221 1.84 19.84 -8.78
N ASN A 222 1.45 19.15 -7.70
CA ASN A 222 0.28 19.50 -6.90
C ASN A 222 0.32 20.96 -6.43
N ILE A 223 1.45 21.43 -5.89
CA ILE A 223 1.62 22.82 -5.48
C ILE A 223 1.46 23.79 -6.66
N ARG A 224 1.97 23.45 -7.84
CA ARG A 224 1.85 24.32 -9.04
C ARG A 224 0.43 24.33 -9.60
N ALA A 225 -0.26 23.21 -9.56
CA ALA A 225 -1.65 23.09 -10.00
C ALA A 225 -2.62 23.85 -9.08
N SER A 226 -2.29 23.95 -7.78
CA SER A 226 -3.01 24.79 -6.80
C SER A 226 -4.54 24.67 -6.93
N ASP A 227 -5.27 25.79 -6.78
CA ASP A 227 -6.73 25.87 -6.93
C ASP A 227 -7.17 26.37 -8.32
N TYR A 228 -6.32 26.26 -9.33
CA TYR A 228 -6.69 26.62 -10.69
C TYR A 228 -7.85 25.79 -11.23
N ARG A 229 -8.52 26.28 -12.27
CA ARG A 229 -9.51 25.50 -13.02
C ARG A 229 -8.85 24.34 -13.73
N PHE A 230 -9.62 23.28 -14.01
CA PHE A 230 -9.08 22.06 -14.63
C PHE A 230 -8.32 22.33 -15.93
N GLU A 231 -8.85 23.19 -16.79
CA GLU A 231 -8.18 23.57 -18.04
C GLU A 231 -6.80 24.22 -17.81
N ASP A 232 -6.67 25.03 -16.77
CA ASP A 232 -5.40 25.63 -16.38
C ASP A 232 -4.46 24.61 -15.71
N LYS A 233 -5.01 23.65 -14.94
CA LYS A 233 -4.25 22.60 -14.30
C LYS A 233 -3.61 21.66 -15.31
N LYS A 234 -4.25 21.41 -16.46
CA LYS A 234 -3.73 20.52 -17.51
C LYS A 234 -2.31 20.88 -17.95
N LYS A 235 -1.96 22.17 -18.02
CA LYS A 235 -0.59 22.58 -18.35
C LYS A 235 0.44 22.11 -17.31
N TYR A 236 0.07 22.11 -16.02
CA TYR A 236 0.96 21.64 -14.95
C TYR A 236 1.07 20.12 -14.93
N TYR A 237 -0.01 19.41 -15.29
CA TYR A 237 -0.01 17.96 -15.42
C TYR A 237 0.81 17.50 -16.63
N ASN A 238 0.70 18.19 -17.76
CA ASN A 238 1.41 17.86 -19.00
C ASN A 238 2.85 18.39 -19.06
N GLY A 239 3.19 19.36 -18.20
CA GLY A 239 4.41 20.14 -18.33
C GLY A 239 4.25 21.36 -19.23
N TYR A 240 5.15 22.33 -19.13
CA TYR A 240 5.09 23.57 -19.90
C TYR A 240 6.45 24.26 -20.00
N GLU A 241 6.60 25.07 -21.04
CA GLU A 241 7.79 25.87 -21.24
C GLU A 241 7.79 27.15 -20.39
N THR A 242 8.97 27.55 -19.92
CA THR A 242 9.20 28.83 -19.26
C THR A 242 10.46 29.50 -19.82
N PRO A 243 10.64 30.82 -19.63
CA PRO A 243 11.88 31.52 -20.04
C PRO A 243 13.16 30.90 -19.39
N ARG A 244 13.01 30.15 -18.31
CA ARG A 244 14.10 29.46 -17.60
C ARG A 244 14.23 27.98 -17.98
N GLY A 245 13.55 27.54 -19.04
CA GLY A 245 13.51 26.17 -19.53
C GLY A 245 12.23 25.41 -19.17
N PRO A 246 12.10 24.16 -19.65
CA PRO A 246 10.92 23.36 -19.51
C PRO A 246 10.64 22.94 -18.04
N LYS A 247 9.37 22.89 -17.69
CA LYS A 247 8.87 22.32 -16.45
C LYS A 247 8.20 20.98 -16.76
N ALA A 248 8.74 19.91 -16.21
CA ALA A 248 8.18 18.58 -16.38
C ALA A 248 6.75 18.50 -15.82
N GLY A 249 5.91 17.74 -16.50
CA GLY A 249 4.59 17.32 -16.04
C GLY A 249 4.66 16.16 -15.03
N THR A 250 3.49 15.60 -14.75
CA THR A 250 3.39 14.42 -13.87
C THR A 250 3.86 13.16 -14.57
N LYS A 251 4.42 12.23 -13.78
CA LYS A 251 4.69 10.85 -14.21
C LYS A 251 3.50 9.93 -13.94
N ILE A 252 2.46 10.43 -13.30
CA ILE A 252 1.23 9.67 -13.05
C ILE A 252 0.39 9.64 -14.32
N ARG A 253 -0.10 8.45 -14.67
CA ARG A 253 -0.93 8.17 -15.85
C ARG A 253 -2.39 7.91 -15.41
N GLU A 254 -3.10 8.96 -15.01
CA GLU A 254 -4.53 8.91 -14.65
C GLU A 254 -5.41 9.63 -15.67
#